data_591e71b27d82190a69cb6eaccc67b6f1
#
_entry.id   591e71b27d82190a69cb6eaccc67b6f1
#
_cell.length_a   1.000
_cell.length_b   1.000
_cell.length_c   1.000
_cell.angle_alpha   90.00
_cell.angle_beta   90.00
_cell.angle_gamma   90.00
#
_symmetry.space_group_name_H-M   'P 1'
#
loop_
_entity.id
_entity.type
_entity.pdbx_description
1 polymer ?
#
loop_
_entity_poly.entity_id
_entity_poly.type
_entity_poly.pdbx_seq_one_letter_code
_entity_poly.pdbx_strand_id
1 'polypeptide(L)'
;MSNPIWIVRDYIRCTGCRRCEIACSLHHENKIWPEASRVRVFMPFPGVEVPHLCAQCDDYPCAESCPVEALSVDDCTGAVMVDGEKCISCGNCIEACPGKVPYLHPETDKAVICDLCGGDPECVKVCTEAGYNALRLVKEDVGFQKKLHALEPNVIAKDLAVNLFGEKGEEVI
;
A
#
# COMPACT_ATOMS: atom_id res chain seq x y z
N MET A 1 15.25 8.80 -18.45
CA MET A 1 14.04 8.96 -17.63
C MET A 1 13.83 7.62 -16.93
N SER A 2 13.96 7.60 -15.61
CA SER A 2 13.66 6.40 -14.83
C SER A 2 12.15 6.16 -14.88
N ASN A 3 11.71 4.97 -15.30
CA ASN A 3 10.30 4.64 -15.19
C ASN A 3 9.97 4.42 -13.71
N PRO A 4 8.94 5.10 -13.18
CA PRO A 4 8.53 4.88 -11.81
C PRO A 4 8.18 3.40 -11.59
N ILE A 5 8.54 2.91 -10.43
CA ILE A 5 8.27 1.53 -10.03
C ILE A 5 7.03 1.49 -9.13
N TRP A 6 6.33 0.38 -9.12
CA TRP A 6 5.20 0.17 -8.22
C TRP A 6 5.00 -1.32 -7.92
N ILE A 7 4.16 -1.65 -6.93
CA ILE A 7 3.95 -3.02 -6.49
C ILE A 7 2.56 -3.49 -6.91
N VAL A 8 2.53 -4.42 -7.88
CA VAL A 8 1.31 -5.15 -8.25
C VAL A 8 0.93 -6.11 -7.15
N ARG A 9 -0.37 -6.24 -6.89
CA ARG A 9 -0.96 -7.12 -5.89
C ARG A 9 -1.85 -8.15 -6.57
N ASP A 10 -1.51 -9.40 -6.36
CA ASP A 10 -2.32 -10.54 -6.79
C ASP A 10 -3.11 -11.06 -5.58
N TYR A 11 -4.37 -10.65 -5.49
CA TYR A 11 -5.23 -10.95 -4.35
C TYR A 11 -5.58 -12.44 -4.27
N ILE A 12 -5.57 -13.16 -5.40
CA ILE A 12 -5.85 -14.61 -5.44
C ILE A 12 -4.66 -15.43 -4.91
N ARG A 13 -3.44 -14.92 -5.10
CA ARG A 13 -2.23 -15.58 -4.59
C ARG A 13 -1.90 -15.22 -3.15
N CYS A 14 -2.51 -14.18 -2.62
CA CYS A 14 -2.27 -13.79 -1.23
C CYS A 14 -2.90 -14.80 -0.29
N THR A 15 -2.10 -15.32 0.64
CA THR A 15 -2.53 -16.33 1.63
C THR A 15 -2.73 -15.75 3.03
N GLY A 16 -2.63 -14.42 3.19
CA GLY A 16 -2.73 -13.77 4.50
C GLY A 16 -1.59 -14.09 5.48
N CYS A 17 -0.46 -14.59 4.99
CA CYS A 17 0.66 -14.99 5.87
C CYS A 17 1.32 -13.84 6.62
N ARG A 18 1.05 -12.58 6.27
CA ARG A 18 1.50 -11.31 6.88
C ARG A 18 3.02 -11.14 7.01
N ARG A 19 3.82 -11.96 6.34
CA ARG A 19 5.29 -11.81 6.30
C ARG A 19 5.71 -10.43 5.76
N CYS A 20 4.95 -9.88 4.82
CA CYS A 20 5.17 -8.54 4.27
C CYS A 20 5.04 -7.44 5.35
N GLU A 21 4.07 -7.53 6.26
CA GLU A 21 3.91 -6.60 7.37
C GLU A 21 5.09 -6.67 8.34
N ILE A 22 5.53 -7.91 8.66
CA ILE A 22 6.68 -8.14 9.55
C ILE A 22 7.96 -7.61 8.92
N ALA A 23 8.23 -7.93 7.65
CA ALA A 23 9.43 -7.46 6.96
C ALA A 23 9.46 -5.94 6.82
N CYS A 24 8.33 -5.32 6.49
CA CYS A 24 8.20 -3.88 6.39
C CYS A 24 8.46 -3.17 7.72
N SER A 25 7.84 -3.62 8.81
CA SER A 25 8.07 -3.03 10.13
C SER A 25 9.49 -3.27 10.64
N LEU A 26 10.06 -4.45 10.40
CA LEU A 26 11.44 -4.74 10.77
C LEU A 26 12.43 -3.84 10.05
N HIS A 27 12.22 -3.59 8.75
CA HIS A 27 13.07 -2.72 7.94
C HIS A 27 13.04 -1.26 8.41
N HIS A 28 11.85 -0.74 8.72
CA HIS A 28 11.67 0.68 9.03
C HIS A 28 11.79 1.02 10.52
N GLU A 29 11.37 0.09 11.40
CA GLU A 29 11.28 0.33 12.84
C GLU A 29 12.30 -0.49 13.66
N ASN A 30 13.09 -1.36 12.98
CA ASN A 30 14.02 -2.30 13.62
C ASN A 30 13.36 -3.22 14.67
N LYS A 31 12.04 -3.40 14.60
CA LYS A 31 11.26 -4.28 15.47
C LYS A 31 10.08 -4.88 14.73
N ILE A 32 9.59 -6.03 15.18
CA ILE A 32 8.34 -6.62 14.67
C ILE A 32 7.18 -5.82 15.25
N TRP A 33 6.59 -5.00 14.39
CA TRP A 33 5.51 -4.08 14.78
C TRP A 33 4.54 -3.85 13.60
N PRO A 34 3.62 -4.78 13.35
CA PRO A 34 2.71 -4.70 12.19
C PRO A 34 1.89 -3.41 12.08
N GLU A 35 1.55 -2.76 13.22
CA GLU A 35 0.81 -1.50 13.23
C GLU A 35 1.59 -0.34 12.61
N ALA A 36 2.93 -0.39 12.64
CA ALA A 36 3.80 0.58 11.98
C ALA A 36 4.24 0.14 10.56
N SER A 37 3.69 -0.94 10.06
CA SER A 37 3.97 -1.41 8.70
C SER A 37 3.29 -0.52 7.65
N ARG A 38 4.01 -0.23 6.56
CA ARG A 38 3.53 0.52 5.39
C ARG A 38 2.73 -0.34 4.41
N VAL A 39 2.74 -1.65 4.59
CA VAL A 39 1.85 -2.61 3.93
C VAL A 39 0.98 -3.27 4.99
N ARG A 40 -0.31 -3.42 4.71
CA ARG A 40 -1.28 -4.07 5.60
C ARG A 40 -2.05 -5.12 4.83
N VAL A 41 -2.38 -6.23 5.50
CA VAL A 41 -3.20 -7.29 4.90
C VAL A 41 -4.55 -7.30 5.60
N PHE A 42 -5.59 -6.97 4.85
CA PHE A 42 -6.97 -7.01 5.32
C PHE A 42 -7.61 -8.32 4.90
N MET A 43 -8.51 -8.83 5.73
CA MET A 43 -9.38 -9.97 5.44
C MET A 43 -10.82 -9.52 5.61
N PRO A 44 -11.40 -8.85 4.61
CA PRO A 44 -12.78 -8.34 4.69
C PRO A 44 -13.82 -9.45 4.87
N PHE A 45 -13.56 -10.61 4.30
CA PHE A 45 -14.32 -11.83 4.53
C PHE A 45 -13.42 -13.08 4.45
N PRO A 46 -13.80 -14.21 5.08
CA PRO A 46 -12.94 -15.39 5.17
C PRO A 46 -12.47 -15.91 3.81
N GLY A 47 -11.15 -16.10 3.65
CA GLY A 47 -10.56 -16.67 2.45
C GLY A 47 -10.21 -15.65 1.35
N VAL A 48 -10.44 -14.36 1.58
CA VAL A 48 -9.99 -13.29 0.68
C VAL A 48 -9.11 -12.32 1.43
N GLU A 49 -7.85 -12.33 1.08
CA GLU A 49 -6.80 -11.51 1.68
C GLU A 49 -6.42 -10.37 0.74
N VAL A 50 -6.53 -9.14 1.23
CA VAL A 50 -6.26 -7.93 0.46
C VAL A 50 -4.99 -7.25 0.99
N PRO A 51 -3.80 -7.52 0.42
CA PRO A 51 -2.61 -6.75 0.72
C PRO A 51 -2.76 -5.32 0.19
N HIS A 52 -2.63 -4.36 1.08
CA HIS A 52 -2.90 -2.96 0.83
C HIS A 52 -1.69 -2.09 1.17
N LEU A 53 -1.28 -1.27 0.21
CA LEU A 53 -0.15 -0.35 0.30
C LEU A 53 -0.30 0.74 -0.77
N CYS A 54 0.59 1.74 -0.78
CA CYS A 54 0.56 2.82 -1.76
C CYS A 54 0.59 2.29 -3.20
N ALA A 55 -0.27 2.83 -4.06
CA ALA A 55 -0.35 2.48 -5.48
C ALA A 55 0.54 3.38 -6.36
N GLN A 56 1.24 4.36 -5.76
CA GLN A 56 2.00 5.38 -6.48
C GLN A 56 1.14 6.02 -7.59
N CYS A 57 0.05 6.68 -7.19
CA CYS A 57 -0.90 7.35 -8.10
C CYS A 57 -0.17 8.34 -9.02
N ASP A 58 -0.65 8.50 -10.25
CA ASP A 58 -0.03 9.39 -11.22
C ASP A 58 -0.17 10.88 -10.85
N ASP A 59 -1.22 11.22 -10.11
CA ASP A 59 -1.58 12.57 -9.65
C ASP A 59 -1.18 12.87 -8.20
N TYR A 60 -0.69 11.90 -7.45
CA TYR A 60 -0.25 12.04 -6.05
C TYR A 60 -1.13 12.92 -5.16
N PRO A 61 -2.43 12.66 -5.02
CA PRO A 61 -3.37 13.54 -4.32
C PRO A 61 -3.00 13.76 -2.85
N CYS A 62 -2.32 12.80 -2.22
CA CYS A 62 -1.81 12.95 -0.85
C CYS A 62 -0.70 14.02 -0.74
N ALA A 63 0.17 14.15 -1.74
CA ALA A 63 1.22 15.15 -1.75
C ALA A 63 0.66 16.54 -2.05
N GLU A 64 -0.26 16.64 -3.03
CA GLU A 64 -0.93 17.90 -3.38
C GLU A 64 -1.76 18.48 -2.23
N SER A 65 -2.37 17.61 -1.41
CA SER A 65 -3.19 18.04 -0.27
C SER A 65 -2.39 18.49 0.96
N CYS A 66 -1.06 18.34 0.95
CA CYS A 66 -0.24 18.65 2.12
C CYS A 66 -0.01 20.16 2.29
N PRO A 67 -0.58 20.82 3.32
CA PRO A 67 -0.51 22.28 3.46
C PRO A 67 0.88 22.79 3.85
N VAL A 68 1.77 21.91 4.29
CA VAL A 68 3.14 22.25 4.75
C VAL A 68 4.21 21.62 3.87
N GLU A 69 3.81 21.05 2.72
CA GLU A 69 4.74 20.42 1.76
C GLU A 69 5.68 19.38 2.43
N ALA A 70 5.14 18.63 3.40
CA ALA A 70 5.87 17.56 4.08
C ALA A 70 5.95 16.28 3.24
N LEU A 71 5.20 16.20 2.14
CA LEU A 71 5.24 15.06 1.22
C LEU A 71 5.88 15.48 -0.09
N SER A 72 6.81 14.66 -0.56
CA SER A 72 7.47 14.82 -1.85
C SER A 72 7.46 13.49 -2.61
N VAL A 73 7.66 13.55 -3.91
CA VAL A 73 7.75 12.35 -4.76
C VAL A 73 9.20 12.18 -5.19
N ASP A 74 9.72 10.97 -5.00
CA ASP A 74 11.07 10.63 -5.47
C ASP A 74 11.06 10.43 -6.99
N ASP A 75 11.84 11.21 -7.72
CA ASP A 75 11.90 11.18 -9.18
C ASP A 75 12.40 9.85 -9.76
N CYS A 76 13.15 9.07 -8.98
CA CYS A 76 13.73 7.82 -9.45
C CYS A 76 12.75 6.64 -9.32
N THR A 77 12.00 6.59 -8.23
CA THR A 77 11.13 5.46 -7.90
C THR A 77 9.64 5.77 -8.02
N GLY A 78 9.25 7.05 -7.97
CA GLY A 78 7.86 7.46 -7.84
C GLY A 78 7.30 7.26 -6.43
N ALA A 79 8.15 6.97 -5.45
CA ALA A 79 7.72 6.78 -4.06
C ALA A 79 7.36 8.11 -3.41
N VAL A 80 6.36 8.10 -2.54
CA VAL A 80 6.01 9.26 -1.72
C VAL A 80 6.86 9.25 -0.45
N MET A 81 7.69 10.28 -0.33
CA MET A 81 8.57 10.49 0.82
C MET A 81 7.92 11.45 1.82
N VAL A 82 8.06 11.17 3.10
CA VAL A 82 7.50 12.00 4.18
C VAL A 82 8.64 12.65 4.98
N ASP A 83 8.63 13.98 5.02
CA ASP A 83 9.48 14.75 5.91
C ASP A 83 8.79 14.87 7.29
N GLY A 84 9.24 14.06 8.23
CA GLY A 84 8.67 14.01 9.58
C GLY A 84 8.86 15.31 10.38
N GLU A 85 9.87 16.13 10.05
CA GLU A 85 10.09 17.41 10.74
C GLU A 85 9.06 18.46 10.29
N LYS A 86 8.69 18.46 9.01
CA LYS A 86 7.65 19.35 8.48
C LYS A 86 6.23 18.87 8.78
N CYS A 87 6.02 17.56 8.92
CA CYS A 87 4.68 16.99 9.11
C CYS A 87 4.03 17.50 10.41
N ILE A 88 2.84 18.08 10.29
CA ILE A 88 2.04 18.61 11.40
C ILE A 88 0.90 17.68 11.83
N SER A 89 0.87 16.44 11.34
CA SER A 89 -0.11 15.42 11.71
C SER A 89 -1.58 15.79 11.42
N CYS A 90 -1.82 16.62 10.40
CA CYS A 90 -3.16 17.16 10.10
C CYS A 90 -4.13 16.15 9.48
N GLY A 91 -3.64 15.03 8.93
CA GLY A 91 -4.47 13.98 8.32
C GLY A 91 -4.95 14.25 6.88
N ASN A 92 -4.67 15.42 6.28
CA ASN A 92 -5.14 15.74 4.92
C ASN A 92 -4.71 14.71 3.87
N CYS A 93 -3.50 14.17 3.98
CA CYS A 93 -3.00 13.12 3.08
C CYS A 93 -3.80 11.81 3.20
N ILE A 94 -4.37 11.52 4.37
CA ILE A 94 -5.24 10.36 4.59
C ILE A 94 -6.57 10.59 3.87
N GLU A 95 -7.16 11.78 4.06
CA GLU A 95 -8.45 12.11 3.45
C GLU A 95 -8.38 12.23 1.93
N ALA A 96 -7.30 12.76 1.39
CA ALA A 96 -7.10 12.89 -0.04
C ALA A 96 -6.80 11.55 -0.74
N CYS A 97 -6.30 10.56 -0.01
CA CYS A 97 -5.93 9.26 -0.60
C CYS A 97 -7.19 8.44 -0.93
N PRO A 98 -7.41 8.03 -2.19
CA PRO A 98 -8.56 7.22 -2.56
C PRO A 98 -8.57 5.84 -1.90
N GLY A 99 -7.38 5.28 -1.59
CA GLY A 99 -7.24 4.01 -0.89
C GLY A 99 -7.09 4.13 0.63
N LYS A 100 -7.07 5.34 1.19
CA LYS A 100 -6.83 5.58 2.63
C LYS A 100 -5.56 4.90 3.14
N VAL A 101 -4.52 4.89 2.30
CA VAL A 101 -3.25 4.21 2.60
C VAL A 101 -2.42 4.93 3.67
N PRO A 102 -2.26 6.27 3.63
CA PRO A 102 -1.51 6.97 4.66
C PRO A 102 -2.16 6.80 6.02
N TYR A 103 -1.36 6.76 7.06
CA TYR A 103 -1.83 6.73 8.46
C TYR A 103 -0.85 7.52 9.32
N LEU A 104 -1.23 7.81 10.56
CA LEU A 104 -0.34 8.44 11.54
C LEU A 104 0.41 7.35 12.32
N HIS A 105 1.72 7.50 12.44
CA HIS A 105 2.58 6.57 13.15
C HIS A 105 2.19 6.50 14.64
N PRO A 106 2.05 5.31 15.24
CA PRO A 106 1.51 5.16 16.59
C PRO A 106 2.30 5.88 17.73
N GLU A 107 3.62 6.09 17.53
CA GLU A 107 4.46 6.75 18.53
C GLU A 107 4.75 8.22 18.18
N THR A 108 4.92 8.53 16.89
CA THR A 108 5.39 9.87 16.48
C THR A 108 4.28 10.77 15.96
N ASP A 109 3.08 10.24 15.72
CA ASP A 109 1.93 10.91 15.08
C ASP A 109 2.25 11.50 13.69
N LYS A 110 3.38 11.14 13.09
CA LYS A 110 3.74 11.60 11.76
C LYS A 110 3.11 10.72 10.68
N ALA A 111 2.83 11.31 9.52
CA ALA A 111 2.29 10.55 8.41
C ALA A 111 3.27 9.45 7.97
N VAL A 112 2.73 8.27 7.68
CA VAL A 112 3.48 7.12 7.16
C VAL A 112 2.87 6.70 5.83
N ILE A 113 3.72 6.56 4.82
CA ILE A 113 3.35 6.12 3.47
C ILE A 113 4.43 5.16 2.97
N CYS A 114 4.09 4.25 2.06
CA CYS A 114 5.06 3.33 1.47
C CYS A 114 6.06 4.08 0.58
N ASP A 115 7.33 4.02 0.94
CA ASP A 115 8.48 4.62 0.26
C ASP A 115 9.20 3.66 -0.69
N LEU A 116 8.60 2.48 -0.96
CA LEU A 116 9.17 1.40 -1.79
C LEU A 116 10.55 0.89 -1.28
N CYS A 117 10.90 1.17 -0.01
CA CYS A 117 12.22 0.87 0.58
C CYS A 117 13.37 1.36 -0.31
N GLY A 118 13.24 2.58 -0.88
CA GLY A 118 14.23 3.15 -1.79
C GLY A 118 14.38 2.42 -3.13
N GLY A 119 13.40 1.64 -3.53
CA GLY A 119 13.37 0.92 -4.81
C GLY A 119 13.64 -0.58 -4.74
N ASP A 120 13.86 -1.12 -3.52
CA ASP A 120 14.13 -2.53 -3.27
C ASP A 120 13.21 -3.09 -2.17
N PRO A 121 11.89 -3.23 -2.41
CA PRO A 121 10.89 -3.44 -1.39
C PRO A 121 10.98 -4.81 -0.69
N GLU A 122 11.18 -4.78 0.63
CA GLU A 122 11.31 -5.97 1.48
C GLU A 122 10.06 -6.86 1.46
N CYS A 123 8.87 -6.25 1.39
CA CYS A 123 7.61 -6.98 1.31
C CYS A 123 7.51 -7.87 0.05
N VAL A 124 8.10 -7.43 -1.07
CA VAL A 124 8.16 -8.22 -2.31
C VAL A 124 9.16 -9.36 -2.16
N LYS A 125 10.34 -9.11 -1.57
CA LYS A 125 11.37 -10.14 -1.35
C LYS A 125 10.82 -11.31 -0.55
N VAL A 126 10.26 -11.03 0.63
CA VAL A 126 9.74 -12.10 1.50
C VAL A 126 8.54 -12.83 0.91
N CYS A 127 7.72 -12.16 0.08
CA CYS A 127 6.62 -12.78 -0.63
C CYS A 127 7.11 -13.75 -1.72
N THR A 128 8.19 -13.37 -2.42
CA THR A 128 8.87 -14.21 -3.42
C THR A 128 9.56 -15.40 -2.78
N GLU A 129 10.31 -15.19 -1.69
CA GLU A 129 10.98 -16.25 -0.92
C GLU A 129 10.00 -17.28 -0.37
N ALA A 130 8.80 -16.84 0.02
CA ALA A 130 7.73 -17.71 0.46
C ALA A 130 7.05 -18.49 -0.68
N GLY A 131 7.38 -18.21 -1.94
CA GLY A 131 6.82 -18.85 -3.12
C GLY A 131 5.43 -18.35 -3.55
N TYR A 132 4.83 -17.42 -2.83
CA TYR A 132 3.48 -16.93 -3.15
C TYR A 132 3.45 -15.95 -4.32
N ASN A 133 4.45 -15.07 -4.43
CA ASN A 133 4.55 -14.05 -5.48
C ASN A 133 3.26 -13.19 -5.63
N ALA A 134 2.54 -12.99 -4.54
CA ALA A 134 1.36 -12.14 -4.52
C ALA A 134 1.70 -10.64 -4.64
N LEU A 135 2.89 -10.25 -4.15
CA LEU A 135 3.45 -8.92 -4.34
C LEU A 135 4.60 -9.00 -5.35
N ARG A 136 4.56 -8.14 -6.37
CA ARG A 136 5.58 -8.11 -7.43
C ARG A 136 5.93 -6.68 -7.78
N LEU A 137 7.21 -6.37 -7.83
CA LEU A 137 7.71 -5.08 -8.30
C LEU A 137 7.66 -5.03 -9.82
N VAL A 138 7.09 -3.97 -10.38
CA VAL A 138 7.01 -3.74 -11.82
C VAL A 138 7.49 -2.33 -12.17
N LYS A 139 8.01 -2.19 -13.39
CA LYS A 139 8.54 -0.93 -13.95
C LYS A 139 7.68 -0.39 -15.09
N GLU A 140 6.62 -1.11 -15.44
CA GLU A 140 5.75 -0.75 -16.55
C GLU A 140 4.59 0.11 -16.05
N ASP A 141 4.24 1.12 -16.83
CA ASP A 141 3.06 1.92 -16.57
C ASP A 141 1.81 1.18 -17.09
N VAL A 142 1.02 0.67 -16.17
CA VAL A 142 -0.28 0.03 -16.42
C VAL A 142 -1.35 0.82 -15.67
N GLY A 143 -1.51 2.10 -16.03
CA GLY A 143 -2.33 3.08 -15.33
C GLY A 143 -3.71 2.60 -14.87
N PHE A 144 -4.36 1.71 -15.64
CA PHE A 144 -5.62 1.09 -15.23
C PHE A 144 -5.45 0.19 -13.98
N GLN A 145 -4.39 -0.61 -13.93
CA GLN A 145 -4.12 -1.50 -12.79
C GLN A 145 -3.76 -0.69 -11.53
N LYS A 146 -3.00 0.38 -11.66
CA LYS A 146 -2.70 1.28 -10.53
C LYS A 146 -3.98 1.84 -9.92
N LYS A 147 -4.96 2.28 -10.72
CA LYS A 147 -6.25 2.79 -10.25
C LYS A 147 -7.04 1.75 -9.46
N LEU A 148 -7.06 0.50 -9.89
CA LEU A 148 -7.69 -0.60 -9.13
C LEU A 148 -7.03 -0.80 -7.77
N HIS A 149 -5.72 -0.71 -7.71
CA HIS A 149 -4.97 -0.86 -6.47
C HIS A 149 -5.03 0.38 -5.56
N ALA A 150 -5.49 1.51 -6.06
CA ALA A 150 -5.66 2.74 -5.30
C ALA A 150 -6.99 2.82 -4.53
N LEU A 151 -7.85 1.80 -4.62
CA LEU A 151 -9.13 1.75 -3.92
C LEU A 151 -8.99 1.25 -2.49
N GLU A 152 -9.99 1.52 -1.65
CA GLU A 152 -10.07 0.98 -0.30
C GLU A 152 -10.22 -0.54 -0.29
N PRO A 153 -9.70 -1.25 0.73
CA PRO A 153 -9.75 -2.71 0.80
C PRO A 153 -11.16 -3.29 0.71
N ASN A 154 -12.15 -2.63 1.29
CA ASN A 154 -13.54 -3.07 1.23
C ASN A 154 -14.13 -3.00 -0.18
N VAL A 155 -13.76 -1.99 -0.97
CA VAL A 155 -14.19 -1.86 -2.37
C VAL A 155 -13.56 -2.96 -3.21
N ILE A 156 -12.25 -3.18 -3.03
CA ILE A 156 -11.52 -4.28 -3.70
C ILE A 156 -12.15 -5.62 -3.35
N ALA A 157 -12.50 -5.83 -2.07
CA ALA A 157 -13.09 -7.08 -1.61
C ALA A 157 -14.46 -7.35 -2.24
N LYS A 158 -15.30 -6.32 -2.42
CA LYS A 158 -16.58 -6.45 -3.12
C LYS A 158 -16.40 -6.92 -4.55
N ASP A 159 -15.52 -6.26 -5.29
CA ASP A 159 -15.21 -6.66 -6.67
C ASP A 159 -14.69 -8.10 -6.75
N LEU A 160 -13.83 -8.50 -5.80
CA LEU A 160 -13.33 -9.87 -5.72
C LEU A 160 -14.45 -10.87 -5.40
N ALA A 161 -15.34 -10.56 -4.46
CA ALA A 161 -16.44 -11.42 -4.09
C ALA A 161 -17.40 -11.66 -5.26
N VAL A 162 -17.76 -10.60 -5.99
CA VAL A 162 -18.60 -10.72 -7.20
C VAL A 162 -17.90 -11.56 -8.28
N ASN A 163 -16.60 -11.35 -8.48
CA ASN A 163 -15.84 -12.11 -9.47
C ASN A 163 -15.68 -13.61 -9.09
N LEU A 164 -15.57 -13.93 -7.81
CA LEU A 164 -15.38 -15.30 -7.31
C LEU A 164 -16.69 -16.07 -7.16
N PHE A 165 -17.77 -15.42 -6.70
CA PHE A 165 -19.02 -16.05 -6.30
C PHE A 165 -20.23 -15.63 -7.15
N GLY A 166 -20.03 -14.79 -8.18
CA GLY A 166 -21.08 -14.27 -9.05
C GLY A 166 -22.07 -13.38 -8.26
N GLU A 167 -23.36 -13.44 -8.63
CA GLU A 167 -24.42 -12.65 -7.98
C GLU A 167 -24.53 -12.87 -6.46
N LYS A 168 -24.10 -14.03 -5.97
CA LYS A 168 -24.06 -14.33 -4.53
C LYS A 168 -22.89 -13.65 -3.81
N GLY A 169 -21.97 -13.07 -4.53
CA GLY A 169 -20.84 -12.33 -3.92
C GLY A 169 -21.28 -11.16 -3.07
N GLU A 170 -22.41 -10.52 -3.39
CA GLU A 170 -22.97 -9.43 -2.60
C GLU A 170 -23.55 -9.88 -1.24
N GLU A 171 -23.90 -11.17 -1.12
CA GLU A 171 -24.44 -11.73 0.12
C GLU A 171 -23.33 -12.13 1.13
N VAL A 172 -22.08 -12.15 0.68
CA VAL A 172 -20.92 -12.63 1.47
C VAL A 172 -20.24 -11.49 2.24
N ILE A 173 -20.55 -10.24 1.88
CA ILE A 173 -19.88 -9.03 2.43
C ILE A 173 -20.78 -8.25 3.38
#